data_3dc4f40151570cfe075fe07060f06a3a
#
_entry.id   3dc4f40151570cfe075fe07060f06a3a
#
_cell.length_a   1.000
_cell.length_b   1.000
_cell.length_c   1.000
_cell.angle_alpha   90.00
_cell.angle_beta   90.00
_cell.angle_gamma   90.00
#
_symmetry.space_group_name_H-M   'P 1'
#
loop_
_entity.id
_entity.type
_entity.pdbx_description
1 polymer ?
#
loop_
_entity_poly.entity_id
_entity_poly.type
_entity_poly.pdbx_seq_one_letter_code
_entity_poly.pdbx_strand_id
1 'polypeptide(L)'
;MALRETYLQERIIFVKSNEMVPILKGLGARDEDFELIQKISDTTGPDPTFEYRTVTSARYCLDVETRCLQRLEKVPCGPRTEEAYKRYDPGVQREFEEAPLEMQGNTVVQALMLFKALVFHKVPILPREKLDYTSHQWVCTVLNVRIFTDDRQGVQGEPAPGGVHSDGSDHTMTVFLGSSNMRSDSAVTYLHDNLETTGAPLWETNPALIRARVQHRDFLDTLIFADHHYKRCVTQLNACDPSDRALRDMLVVFTRRPKRDDHGLGHAETQALHTTCPLQIPLWLP
;
A
#
# COMPACT_ATOMS: atom_id res chain seq x y z
N MET A 1 -9.47 -17.35 -10.18
CA MET A 1 -8.98 -17.23 -11.57
C MET A 1 -9.47 -15.95 -12.23
N ALA A 2 -10.74 -15.59 -12.21
CA ALA A 2 -11.27 -14.38 -12.85
C ALA A 2 -10.54 -13.05 -12.44
N LEU A 3 -10.34 -12.81 -11.15
CA LEU A 3 -9.65 -11.58 -10.68
C LEU A 3 -8.23 -11.45 -11.22
N ARG A 4 -7.49 -12.58 -11.31
CA ARG A 4 -6.15 -12.57 -11.89
C ARG A 4 -6.17 -12.31 -13.40
N GLU A 5 -7.15 -12.85 -14.12
CA GLU A 5 -7.32 -12.59 -15.55
C GLU A 5 -7.67 -11.12 -15.81
N THR A 6 -8.57 -10.55 -15.02
CA THR A 6 -8.85 -9.11 -15.06
C THR A 6 -7.59 -8.30 -14.80
N TYR A 7 -6.82 -8.65 -13.76
CA TYR A 7 -5.59 -7.95 -13.46
C TYR A 7 -4.53 -8.11 -14.57
N LEU A 8 -4.49 -9.26 -15.22
CA LEU A 8 -3.59 -9.50 -16.36
C LEU A 8 -3.95 -8.63 -17.58
N GLN A 9 -5.21 -8.30 -17.76
CA GLN A 9 -5.69 -7.46 -18.88
C GLN A 9 -5.62 -5.98 -18.53
N GLU A 10 -6.21 -5.59 -17.40
CA GLU A 10 -6.46 -4.19 -17.05
C GLU A 10 -5.39 -3.57 -16.16
N ARG A 11 -4.56 -4.40 -15.50
CA ARG A 11 -3.58 -3.95 -14.49
C ARG A 11 -4.20 -3.24 -13.29
N ILE A 12 -5.52 -3.36 -13.13
CA ILE A 12 -6.32 -2.82 -12.02
C ILE A 12 -7.37 -3.85 -11.65
N ILE A 13 -7.56 -4.09 -10.35
CA ILE A 13 -8.74 -4.76 -9.81
C ILE A 13 -9.19 -4.04 -8.54
N PHE A 14 -10.49 -3.97 -8.36
CA PHE A 14 -11.10 -3.54 -7.11
C PHE A 14 -12.02 -4.64 -6.62
N VAL A 15 -11.71 -5.21 -5.46
CA VAL A 15 -12.44 -6.32 -4.87
C VAL A 15 -13.20 -5.81 -3.67
N LYS A 16 -14.51 -6.00 -3.68
CA LYS A 16 -15.38 -5.59 -2.58
C LYS A 16 -15.25 -6.51 -1.38
N SER A 17 -15.55 -5.98 -0.20
CA SER A 17 -15.54 -6.69 1.08
C SER A 17 -16.24 -8.05 1.04
N ASN A 18 -17.45 -8.10 0.45
CA ASN A 18 -18.26 -9.32 0.37
C ASN A 18 -17.62 -10.42 -0.50
N GLU A 19 -16.72 -10.06 -1.42
CA GLU A 19 -15.92 -11.01 -2.20
C GLU A 19 -14.59 -11.31 -1.51
N MET A 20 -13.96 -10.28 -0.91
CA MET A 20 -12.65 -10.41 -0.29
C MET A 20 -12.68 -11.32 0.94
N VAL A 21 -13.67 -11.18 1.83
CA VAL A 21 -13.75 -11.98 3.05
C VAL A 21 -13.76 -13.49 2.76
N PRO A 22 -14.61 -14.02 1.87
CA PRO A 22 -14.56 -15.45 1.49
C PRO A 22 -13.22 -15.87 0.89
N ILE A 23 -12.59 -15.01 0.07
CA ILE A 23 -11.26 -15.30 -0.52
C ILE A 23 -10.22 -15.44 0.59
N LEU A 24 -10.16 -14.51 1.54
CA LEU A 24 -9.18 -14.54 2.63
C LEU A 24 -9.40 -15.76 3.55
N LYS A 25 -10.65 -16.11 3.86
CA LYS A 25 -10.98 -17.34 4.60
C LYS A 25 -10.50 -18.58 3.85
N GLY A 26 -10.71 -18.62 2.54
CA GLY A 26 -10.18 -19.70 1.69
C GLY A 26 -8.64 -19.77 1.64
N LEU A 27 -7.95 -18.68 1.95
CA LEU A 27 -6.48 -18.60 2.07
C LEU A 27 -5.98 -18.77 3.51
N GLY A 28 -6.86 -19.12 4.46
CA GLY A 28 -6.49 -19.46 5.83
C GLY A 28 -6.70 -18.35 6.86
N ALA A 29 -7.37 -17.26 6.52
CA ALA A 29 -7.75 -16.23 7.49
C ALA A 29 -8.78 -16.77 8.49
N ARG A 30 -8.50 -16.62 9.79
CA ARG A 30 -9.37 -17.05 10.90
C ARG A 30 -10.34 -15.95 11.27
N ASP A 31 -11.54 -16.33 11.73
CA ASP A 31 -12.61 -15.39 12.03
C ASP A 31 -12.23 -14.37 13.11
N GLU A 32 -11.57 -14.80 14.18
CA GLU A 32 -11.10 -13.94 15.27
C GLU A 32 -10.11 -12.85 14.81
N ASP A 33 -9.34 -13.10 13.77
CA ASP A 33 -8.32 -12.18 13.27
C ASP A 33 -8.91 -11.00 12.49
N PHE A 34 -10.15 -11.11 11.98
CA PHE A 34 -10.80 -9.99 11.29
C PHE A 34 -11.12 -8.83 12.24
N GLU A 35 -11.55 -9.11 13.48
CA GLU A 35 -11.79 -8.07 14.47
C GLU A 35 -10.50 -7.45 15.00
N LEU A 36 -9.45 -8.28 15.13
CA LEU A 36 -8.13 -7.81 15.59
C LEU A 36 -7.48 -6.87 14.59
N ILE A 37 -7.55 -7.18 13.29
CA ILE A 37 -6.93 -6.32 12.27
C ILE A 37 -7.64 -4.98 12.11
N GLN A 38 -8.92 -4.86 12.41
CA GLN A 38 -9.63 -3.58 12.40
C GLN A 38 -9.07 -2.60 13.45
N LYS A 39 -8.55 -3.11 14.56
CA LYS A 39 -8.01 -2.31 15.68
C LYS A 39 -6.51 -2.07 15.58
N ILE A 40 -5.83 -2.68 14.60
CA ILE A 40 -4.37 -2.62 14.51
C ILE A 40 -3.85 -1.18 14.32
N SER A 41 -4.66 -0.30 13.74
CA SER A 41 -4.27 1.10 13.54
C SER A 41 -4.23 1.91 14.84
N ASP A 42 -4.76 1.39 15.94
CA ASP A 42 -4.64 2.01 17.27
C ASP A 42 -3.21 1.92 17.83
N THR A 43 -2.37 1.07 17.23
CA THR A 43 -0.96 0.85 17.63
C THR A 43 0.04 1.61 16.75
N THR A 44 -0.43 2.46 15.83
CA THR A 44 0.45 3.21 14.93
C THR A 44 1.11 4.40 15.64
N GLY A 45 2.42 4.61 15.38
CA GLY A 45 3.18 5.76 15.85
C GLY A 45 3.11 6.97 14.92
N PRO A 46 3.55 8.15 15.36
CA PRO A 46 3.49 9.38 14.58
C PRO A 46 4.32 9.28 13.30
N ASP A 47 3.83 9.87 12.21
CA ASP A 47 4.62 10.06 11.00
C ASP A 47 5.57 11.25 11.19
N PRO A 48 6.87 11.10 10.96
CA PRO A 48 7.83 12.19 11.16
C PRO A 48 7.65 13.36 10.18
N THR A 49 6.82 13.21 9.14
CA THR A 49 6.63 14.23 8.09
C THR A 49 5.25 14.89 8.14
N PHE A 50 4.22 14.13 8.49
CA PHE A 50 2.83 14.60 8.40
C PHE A 50 2.13 14.46 9.75
N GLU A 51 1.79 15.58 10.36
CA GLU A 51 1.09 15.64 11.66
C GLU A 51 -0.29 14.97 11.67
N TYR A 52 -0.94 14.90 10.51
CA TYR A 52 -2.26 14.28 10.35
C TYR A 52 -2.20 12.76 10.10
N ARG A 53 -1.00 12.13 10.29
CA ARG A 53 -0.80 10.72 9.98
C ARG A 53 -0.04 9.99 11.08
N THR A 54 -0.51 8.80 11.40
CA THR A 54 0.26 7.83 12.16
C THR A 54 0.52 6.60 11.29
N VAL A 55 1.66 5.91 11.49
CA VAL A 55 2.08 4.82 10.62
C VAL A 55 3.02 3.84 11.31
N THR A 56 2.85 2.56 11.04
CA THR A 56 3.86 1.54 11.28
C THR A 56 4.20 0.82 9.98
N SER A 57 5.40 0.22 9.91
CA SER A 57 5.88 -0.44 8.71
C SER A 57 6.43 -1.83 8.96
N ALA A 58 6.29 -2.70 7.98
CA ALA A 58 6.88 -4.02 7.96
C ALA A 58 7.41 -4.34 6.58
N ARG A 59 8.49 -5.14 6.49
CA ARG A 59 9.05 -5.58 5.21
C ARG A 59 9.02 -7.09 5.10
N TYR A 60 8.74 -7.56 3.89
CA TYR A 60 8.72 -8.98 3.58
C TYR A 60 9.43 -9.24 2.26
N CYS A 61 10.02 -10.43 2.14
CA CYS A 61 10.46 -11.00 0.88
C CYS A 61 9.46 -12.08 0.45
N LEU A 62 8.96 -11.96 -0.76
CA LEU A 62 8.21 -12.99 -1.43
C LEU A 62 9.14 -13.61 -2.47
N ASP A 63 9.60 -14.81 -2.19
CA ASP A 63 10.51 -15.54 -3.06
C ASP A 63 9.71 -16.62 -3.82
N VAL A 64 9.64 -16.47 -5.14
CA VAL A 64 8.86 -17.38 -6.00
C VAL A 64 9.60 -18.68 -6.33
N GLU A 65 10.92 -18.71 -6.18
CA GLU A 65 11.73 -19.92 -6.39
C GLU A 65 11.63 -20.85 -5.19
N THR A 66 11.88 -20.33 -3.99
CA THR A 66 11.73 -21.08 -2.74
C THR A 66 10.27 -21.22 -2.30
N ARG A 67 9.36 -20.52 -2.96
CA ARG A 67 7.93 -20.49 -2.65
C ARG A 67 7.66 -20.12 -1.19
N CYS A 68 8.23 -19.02 -0.76
CA CYS A 68 8.15 -18.59 0.62
C CYS A 68 7.96 -17.08 0.76
N LEU A 69 7.11 -16.69 1.72
CA LEU A 69 7.02 -15.33 2.23
C LEU A 69 7.80 -15.27 3.55
N GLN A 70 8.77 -14.37 3.64
CA GLN A 70 9.65 -14.22 4.80
C GLN A 70 9.63 -12.78 5.30
N ARG A 71 9.73 -12.58 6.61
CA ARG A 71 9.92 -11.27 7.20
C ARG A 71 11.35 -10.79 7.01
N LEU A 72 11.53 -9.55 6.57
CA LEU A 72 12.82 -8.89 6.45
C LEU A 72 13.04 -7.89 7.58
N GLU A 73 14.33 -7.63 7.87
CA GLU A 73 14.74 -6.55 8.76
C GLU A 73 14.22 -5.19 8.25
N LYS A 74 13.92 -4.32 9.21
CA LYS A 74 13.55 -2.93 8.95
C LYS A 74 14.72 -2.19 8.28
N VAL A 75 14.38 -1.32 7.34
CA VAL A 75 15.32 -0.33 6.79
C VAL A 75 14.62 1.03 6.77
N PRO A 76 15.36 2.13 6.92
CA PRO A 76 14.80 3.46 6.74
C PRO A 76 14.15 3.58 5.35
N CYS A 77 12.97 4.19 5.29
CA CYS A 77 12.36 4.57 4.02
C CYS A 77 13.16 5.73 3.44
N GLY A 78 14.09 5.43 2.54
CA GLY A 78 14.90 6.43 1.87
C GLY A 78 14.10 7.34 0.93
N PRO A 79 14.69 8.48 0.51
CA PRO A 79 14.09 9.32 -0.51
C PRO A 79 13.85 8.49 -1.76
N ARG A 80 12.67 8.65 -2.35
CA ARG A 80 12.40 8.06 -3.67
C ARG A 80 13.24 8.81 -4.69
N THR A 81 13.79 8.10 -5.67
CA THR A 81 14.58 8.70 -6.74
C THR A 81 13.75 9.73 -7.52
N GLU A 82 14.43 10.70 -8.11
CA GLU A 82 13.87 11.87 -8.82
C GLU A 82 12.83 11.55 -9.90
N GLU A 83 12.77 10.30 -10.35
CA GLU A 83 11.92 9.88 -11.47
C GLU A 83 10.43 9.71 -11.15
N ALA A 84 10.08 9.46 -9.90
CA ALA A 84 8.71 9.07 -9.54
C ALA A 84 7.90 10.19 -8.88
N TYR A 85 8.53 11.26 -8.35
CA TYR A 85 7.79 12.17 -7.49
C TYR A 85 8.52 13.49 -7.17
N LYS A 86 7.93 14.63 -7.50
CA LYS A 86 8.26 15.91 -6.86
C LYS A 86 7.65 15.92 -5.47
N ARG A 87 8.41 15.50 -4.47
CA ARG A 87 7.96 15.48 -3.08
C ARG A 87 8.12 16.85 -2.40
N TYR A 88 7.27 17.06 -1.40
CA TYR A 88 7.39 18.15 -0.43
C TYR A 88 8.75 18.15 0.28
N ASP A 89 9.40 16.97 0.47
CA ASP A 89 10.69 16.79 1.14
C ASP A 89 11.61 15.86 0.33
N PRO A 90 12.25 16.34 -0.74
CA PRO A 90 13.25 15.55 -1.42
C PRO A 90 14.48 15.36 -0.52
N GLY A 91 14.80 14.11 -0.19
CA GLY A 91 16.04 13.77 0.52
C GLY A 91 15.91 13.40 2.00
N VAL A 92 14.75 13.54 2.63
CA VAL A 92 14.56 13.14 4.03
C VAL A 92 14.32 11.62 4.13
N GLN A 93 15.19 10.93 4.86
CA GLN A 93 14.93 9.55 5.28
C GLN A 93 13.82 9.55 6.33
N ARG A 94 12.81 8.71 6.11
CA ARG A 94 11.72 8.51 7.06
C ARG A 94 11.95 7.23 7.82
N GLU A 95 11.93 7.32 9.11
CA GLU A 95 11.98 6.17 9.98
C GLU A 95 10.62 5.97 10.63
N PHE A 96 9.87 4.99 10.15
CA PHE A 96 8.58 4.62 10.75
C PHE A 96 8.82 3.61 11.87
N GLU A 97 7.96 3.60 12.86
CA GLU A 97 7.92 2.53 13.84
C GLU A 97 7.66 1.18 13.15
N GLU A 98 8.20 0.13 13.73
CA GLU A 98 7.99 -1.20 13.20
C GLU A 98 6.60 -1.72 13.55
N ALA A 99 5.97 -2.39 12.58
CA ALA A 99 4.67 -3.01 12.81
C ALA A 99 4.77 -4.10 13.90
N PRO A 100 3.82 -4.14 14.85
CA PRO A 100 3.83 -5.05 15.98
C PRO A 100 3.68 -6.52 15.55
N LEU A 101 4.06 -7.44 16.43
CA LEU A 101 3.95 -8.89 16.19
C LEU A 101 2.52 -9.34 15.95
N GLU A 102 1.55 -8.68 16.57
CA GLU A 102 0.13 -8.93 16.39
C GLU A 102 -0.31 -8.73 14.95
N MET A 103 0.26 -7.75 14.24
CA MET A 103 0.01 -7.54 12.81
C MET A 103 0.64 -8.66 11.98
N GLN A 104 1.86 -9.05 12.28
CA GLN A 104 2.56 -10.14 11.58
C GLN A 104 1.87 -11.49 11.80
N GLY A 105 1.44 -11.76 13.03
CA GLY A 105 0.75 -13.00 13.41
C GLY A 105 -0.70 -13.09 12.93
N ASN A 106 -1.29 -11.97 12.50
CA ASN A 106 -2.68 -11.92 12.05
C ASN A 106 -2.85 -12.65 10.72
N THR A 107 -3.69 -13.68 10.70
CA THR A 107 -3.89 -14.52 9.51
C THR A 107 -4.59 -13.80 8.36
N VAL A 108 -5.33 -12.71 8.62
CA VAL A 108 -5.91 -11.86 7.56
C VAL A 108 -4.80 -11.12 6.81
N VAL A 109 -3.79 -10.58 7.50
CA VAL A 109 -2.63 -9.94 6.86
C VAL A 109 -1.87 -10.96 6.02
N GLN A 110 -1.63 -12.15 6.56
CA GLN A 110 -0.95 -13.23 5.84
C GLN A 110 -1.73 -13.64 4.58
N ALA A 111 -3.05 -13.82 4.70
CA ALA A 111 -3.92 -14.15 3.57
C ALA A 111 -3.97 -13.03 2.51
N LEU A 112 -3.93 -11.75 2.92
CA LEU A 112 -3.83 -10.60 1.99
C LEU A 112 -2.52 -10.62 1.20
N MET A 113 -1.40 -10.96 1.84
CA MET A 113 -0.12 -11.10 1.16
C MET A 113 -0.12 -12.26 0.16
N LEU A 114 -0.71 -13.41 0.53
CA LEU A 114 -0.88 -14.56 -0.36
C LEU A 114 -1.82 -14.21 -1.53
N PHE A 115 -2.95 -13.57 -1.26
CA PHE A 115 -3.87 -13.10 -2.30
C PHE A 115 -3.18 -12.19 -3.30
N LYS A 116 -2.46 -11.19 -2.81
CA LYS A 116 -1.69 -10.28 -3.66
C LYS A 116 -0.70 -11.04 -4.53
N ALA A 117 0.06 -11.99 -3.95
CA ALA A 117 1.02 -12.82 -4.67
C ALA A 117 0.36 -13.62 -5.80
N LEU A 118 -0.80 -14.25 -5.54
CA LEU A 118 -1.57 -14.99 -6.53
C LEU A 118 -2.05 -14.10 -7.69
N VAL A 119 -2.43 -12.85 -7.40
CA VAL A 119 -2.93 -11.90 -8.40
C VAL A 119 -1.80 -11.47 -9.34
N PHE A 120 -0.65 -11.05 -8.82
CA PHE A 120 0.40 -10.47 -9.66
C PHE A 120 1.43 -11.47 -10.21
N HIS A 121 1.46 -12.72 -9.71
CA HIS A 121 2.44 -13.71 -10.15
C HIS A 121 2.43 -13.89 -11.68
N LYS A 122 3.60 -13.76 -12.32
CA LYS A 122 3.79 -13.80 -13.79
C LYS A 122 2.95 -12.79 -14.58
N VAL A 123 2.47 -11.72 -13.97
CA VAL A 123 1.83 -10.62 -14.70
C VAL A 123 2.92 -9.73 -15.29
N PRO A 124 3.00 -9.58 -16.62
CA PRO A 124 3.97 -8.68 -17.23
C PRO A 124 3.66 -7.22 -16.87
N ILE A 125 4.69 -6.48 -16.51
CA ILE A 125 4.63 -5.05 -16.18
C ILE A 125 5.73 -4.31 -16.93
N LEU A 126 5.60 -2.99 -17.02
CA LEU A 126 6.66 -2.14 -17.52
C LEU A 126 7.80 -2.11 -16.49
N PRO A 127 9.04 -2.50 -16.88
CA PRO A 127 10.17 -2.47 -15.96
C PRO A 127 10.49 -1.05 -15.50
N ARG A 128 10.89 -0.92 -14.24
CA ARG A 128 11.46 0.32 -13.71
C ARG A 128 12.97 0.27 -13.77
N GLU A 129 13.59 1.40 -14.01
CA GLU A 129 15.04 1.53 -13.94
C GLU A 129 15.57 1.15 -12.54
N LYS A 130 16.81 0.67 -12.49
CA LYS A 130 17.54 0.36 -11.26
C LYS A 130 16.88 -0.70 -10.34
N LEU A 131 15.88 -1.44 -10.84
CA LEU A 131 15.35 -2.63 -10.18
C LEU A 131 15.85 -3.90 -10.88
N ASP A 132 16.05 -4.96 -10.11
CA ASP A 132 16.56 -6.25 -10.61
C ASP A 132 15.42 -7.19 -11.01
N TYR A 133 15.06 -7.16 -12.28
CA TYR A 133 14.04 -8.05 -12.85
C TYR A 133 14.54 -9.46 -13.15
N THR A 134 15.84 -9.74 -12.93
CA THR A 134 16.39 -11.10 -13.01
C THR A 134 16.21 -11.88 -11.72
N SER A 135 16.01 -11.17 -10.60
CA SER A 135 15.74 -11.75 -9.29
C SER A 135 14.41 -12.52 -9.26
N HIS A 136 14.39 -13.64 -8.55
CA HIS A 136 13.15 -14.38 -8.23
C HIS A 136 12.39 -13.79 -7.04
N GLN A 137 12.95 -12.79 -6.38
CA GLN A 137 12.44 -12.18 -5.17
C GLN A 137 11.62 -10.93 -5.47
N TRP A 138 10.67 -10.66 -4.57
CA TRP A 138 9.90 -9.42 -4.51
C TRP A 138 9.98 -8.85 -3.11
N VAL A 139 10.34 -7.60 -2.99
CA VAL A 139 10.34 -6.88 -1.72
C VAL A 139 8.97 -6.24 -1.54
N CYS A 140 8.32 -6.59 -0.45
CA CYS A 140 7.01 -6.07 -0.06
C CYS A 140 7.18 -5.16 1.16
N THR A 141 6.78 -3.90 1.05
CA THR A 141 6.67 -2.98 2.19
C THR A 141 5.21 -2.81 2.55
N VAL A 142 4.85 -3.20 3.76
CA VAL A 142 3.49 -3.05 4.30
C VAL A 142 3.48 -1.86 5.24
N LEU A 143 2.61 -0.91 4.99
CA LEU A 143 2.33 0.22 5.87
C LEU A 143 0.94 0.04 6.46
N ASN A 144 0.82 0.14 7.77
CA ASN A 144 -0.44 0.37 8.45
C ASN A 144 -0.54 1.86 8.72
N VAL A 145 -1.54 2.52 8.14
CA VAL A 145 -1.63 3.98 8.08
C VAL A 145 -2.99 4.43 8.61
N ARG A 146 -2.98 5.27 9.63
CA ARG A 146 -4.13 6.07 10.06
C ARG A 146 -3.94 7.50 9.60
N ILE A 147 -4.96 8.07 8.97
CA ILE A 147 -5.02 9.48 8.57
C ILE A 147 -6.19 10.12 9.28
N PHE A 148 -6.01 11.37 9.70
CA PHE A 148 -7.09 12.10 10.36
C PHE A 148 -7.21 13.54 9.85
N THR A 149 -8.43 14.08 9.95
CA THR A 149 -8.75 15.50 9.83
C THR A 149 -9.31 15.96 11.17
N ASP A 150 -8.83 17.10 11.64
CA ASP A 150 -9.36 17.76 12.85
C ASP A 150 -9.60 19.24 12.53
N ASP A 151 -10.85 19.57 12.15
CA ASP A 151 -11.23 20.92 11.73
C ASP A 151 -11.06 21.95 12.86
N ARG A 152 -11.19 21.54 14.13
CA ARG A 152 -10.98 22.40 15.30
C ARG A 152 -9.54 22.87 15.45
N GLN A 153 -8.60 22.07 14.96
CA GLN A 153 -7.16 22.34 15.00
C GLN A 153 -6.62 22.85 13.65
N GLY A 154 -7.48 22.94 12.62
CA GLY A 154 -7.08 23.31 11.27
C GLY A 154 -6.21 22.25 10.58
N VAL A 155 -6.27 20.99 11.05
CA VAL A 155 -5.48 19.87 10.50
C VAL A 155 -6.29 19.15 9.43
N GLN A 156 -5.80 19.19 8.19
CA GLN A 156 -6.44 18.54 7.04
C GLN A 156 -5.70 17.27 6.65
N GLY A 157 -6.38 16.12 6.71
CA GLY A 157 -5.84 14.83 6.31
C GLY A 157 -5.77 14.64 4.80
N GLU A 158 -4.58 14.36 4.29
CA GLU A 158 -4.33 14.05 2.88
C GLU A 158 -3.85 12.60 2.73
N PRO A 159 -4.69 11.67 2.23
CA PRO A 159 -4.31 10.28 2.07
C PRO A 159 -3.14 10.04 1.11
N ALA A 160 -2.99 10.91 0.11
CA ALA A 160 -1.93 10.85 -0.87
C ALA A 160 -1.46 12.26 -1.22
N PRO A 161 -0.65 12.91 -0.33
CA PRO A 161 -0.23 14.29 -0.52
C PRO A 161 0.64 14.43 -1.78
N GLY A 162 0.55 15.61 -2.41
CA GLY A 162 1.37 15.96 -3.56
C GLY A 162 0.73 15.73 -4.94
N GLY A 163 -0.58 15.55 -5.00
CA GLY A 163 -1.32 15.41 -6.26
C GLY A 163 -1.10 14.07 -6.95
N VAL A 164 -1.17 14.05 -8.28
CA VAL A 164 -1.01 12.85 -9.10
C VAL A 164 0.43 12.34 -9.05
N HIS A 165 0.64 11.09 -8.66
CA HIS A 165 1.98 10.50 -8.55
C HIS A 165 1.98 8.97 -8.74
N SER A 166 3.16 8.41 -8.94
CA SER A 166 3.46 6.99 -8.86
C SER A 166 4.19 6.70 -7.55
N ASP A 167 3.89 5.57 -6.91
CA ASP A 167 4.49 5.20 -5.61
C ASP A 167 5.92 4.66 -5.74
N GLY A 168 6.37 4.36 -6.96
CA GLY A 168 7.69 3.77 -7.21
C GLY A 168 7.76 2.28 -6.91
N SER A 169 6.62 1.61 -6.86
CA SER A 169 6.50 0.15 -6.76
C SER A 169 6.11 -0.45 -8.11
N ASP A 170 6.17 -1.78 -8.23
CA ASP A 170 5.64 -2.49 -9.41
C ASP A 170 4.14 -2.73 -9.24
N HIS A 171 3.73 -3.16 -8.04
CA HIS A 171 2.34 -3.44 -7.70
C HIS A 171 1.99 -2.82 -6.36
N THR A 172 0.95 -1.99 -6.33
CA THR A 172 0.40 -1.41 -5.11
C THR A 172 -0.92 -2.08 -4.76
N MET A 173 -1.10 -2.43 -3.49
CA MET A 173 -2.38 -2.87 -2.93
C MET A 173 -2.76 -1.94 -1.78
N THR A 174 -4.00 -1.49 -1.76
CA THR A 174 -4.58 -0.72 -0.66
C THR A 174 -5.81 -1.44 -0.12
N VAL A 175 -5.88 -1.62 1.19
CA VAL A 175 -6.94 -2.35 1.89
C VAL A 175 -7.54 -1.45 2.96
N PHE A 176 -8.85 -1.34 2.96
CA PHE A 176 -9.56 -0.51 3.92
C PHE A 176 -9.81 -1.26 5.23
N LEU A 177 -9.37 -0.68 6.34
CA LEU A 177 -9.58 -1.25 7.67
C LEU A 177 -10.77 -0.62 8.40
N GLY A 178 -11.05 0.65 8.14
CA GLY A 178 -12.15 1.35 8.76
C GLY A 178 -12.07 2.86 8.65
N SER A 179 -13.11 3.52 9.10
CA SER A 179 -13.17 4.98 9.24
C SER A 179 -14.18 5.37 10.31
N SER A 180 -14.01 6.55 10.87
CA SER A 180 -15.03 7.20 11.70
C SER A 180 -15.19 8.66 11.29
N ASN A 181 -16.39 9.20 11.39
CA ASN A 181 -16.74 10.57 11.03
C ASN A 181 -16.27 11.02 9.64
N MET A 182 -16.02 10.10 8.70
CA MET A 182 -15.57 10.37 7.34
C MET A 182 -16.76 10.66 6.42
N ARG A 183 -16.75 11.77 5.69
CA ARG A 183 -17.75 12.08 4.66
C ARG A 183 -17.73 11.05 3.55
N SER A 184 -18.92 10.71 3.04
CA SER A 184 -19.10 9.69 2.00
C SER A 184 -18.49 10.03 0.64
N ASP A 185 -18.10 11.31 0.41
CA ASP A 185 -17.46 11.79 -0.82
C ASP A 185 -15.96 12.03 -0.67
N SER A 186 -15.37 11.73 0.50
CA SER A 186 -13.93 11.90 0.78
C SER A 186 -13.09 10.68 0.46
N ALA A 187 -11.78 10.88 0.42
CA ALA A 187 -10.76 9.84 0.25
C ALA A 187 -11.00 8.94 -0.99
N VAL A 188 -11.49 9.56 -2.07
CA VAL A 188 -11.69 8.89 -3.36
C VAL A 188 -10.36 8.77 -4.09
N THR A 189 -10.01 7.57 -4.50
CA THR A 189 -8.82 7.28 -5.30
C THR A 189 -9.14 7.42 -6.79
N TYR A 190 -8.33 8.19 -7.50
CA TYR A 190 -8.32 8.28 -8.95
C TYR A 190 -7.03 7.67 -9.48
N LEU A 191 -7.16 6.79 -10.46
CA LEU A 191 -6.03 6.26 -11.23
C LEU A 191 -6.03 6.95 -12.60
N HIS A 192 -4.88 7.48 -12.97
CA HIS A 192 -4.66 8.22 -14.19
C HIS A 192 -3.71 7.46 -15.12
N ASP A 193 -3.84 7.70 -16.40
CA ASP A 193 -2.82 7.32 -17.37
C ASP A 193 -1.46 7.94 -17.01
N ASN A 194 -0.37 7.28 -17.36
CA ASN A 194 0.98 7.80 -17.13
C ASN A 194 1.28 9.12 -17.84
N LEU A 195 0.49 9.48 -18.86
CA LEU A 195 0.59 10.77 -19.55
C LEU A 195 0.14 11.95 -18.68
N GLU A 196 -0.57 11.69 -17.56
CA GLU A 196 -0.99 12.77 -16.67
C GLU A 196 0.21 13.42 -16.00
N THR A 197 0.11 14.72 -15.74
CA THR A 197 1.18 15.52 -15.14
C THR A 197 1.41 15.10 -13.68
N THR A 198 2.63 14.69 -13.35
CA THR A 198 3.01 14.39 -11.98
C THR A 198 2.99 15.67 -11.13
N GLY A 199 2.33 15.58 -9.96
CA GLY A 199 2.16 16.70 -9.03
C GLY A 199 0.90 17.53 -9.30
N ALA A 200 0.17 17.26 -10.39
CA ALA A 200 -1.08 17.97 -10.66
C ALA A 200 -2.12 17.68 -9.56
N PRO A 201 -2.77 18.70 -8.98
CA PRO A 201 -3.92 18.49 -8.13
C PRO A 201 -5.09 17.98 -8.98
N LEU A 202 -6.03 17.25 -8.36
CA LEU A 202 -7.13 16.61 -9.09
C LEU A 202 -7.93 17.57 -9.99
N TRP A 203 -8.15 18.80 -9.56
CA TRP A 203 -8.91 19.80 -10.33
C TRP A 203 -8.19 20.36 -11.56
N GLU A 204 -6.89 20.09 -11.70
CA GLU A 204 -6.08 20.46 -12.87
C GLU A 204 -5.79 19.27 -13.80
N THR A 205 -6.24 18.05 -13.42
CA THR A 205 -6.01 16.85 -14.22
C THR A 205 -6.89 16.83 -15.47
N ASN A 206 -6.41 16.16 -16.51
CA ASN A 206 -7.21 15.91 -17.70
C ASN A 206 -8.21 14.77 -17.44
N PRO A 207 -9.54 15.02 -17.47
CA PRO A 207 -10.54 13.98 -17.24
C PRO A 207 -10.45 12.80 -18.22
N ALA A 208 -9.96 13.02 -19.45
CA ALA A 208 -9.77 11.97 -20.44
C ALA A 208 -8.66 10.97 -20.08
N LEU A 209 -7.76 11.34 -19.17
CA LEU A 209 -6.69 10.48 -18.67
C LEU A 209 -7.07 9.70 -17.40
N ILE A 210 -8.26 9.92 -16.84
CA ILE A 210 -8.75 9.14 -15.70
C ILE A 210 -9.12 7.74 -16.20
N ARG A 211 -8.49 6.71 -15.65
CA ARG A 211 -8.70 5.30 -15.99
C ARG A 211 -9.60 4.59 -15.00
N ALA A 212 -9.56 5.00 -13.73
CA ALA A 212 -10.47 4.46 -12.71
C ALA A 212 -10.74 5.49 -11.61
N ARG A 213 -11.93 5.39 -11.03
CA ARG A 213 -12.36 6.09 -9.84
C ARG A 213 -12.85 5.06 -8.83
N VAL A 214 -12.19 4.96 -7.70
CA VAL A 214 -12.44 3.94 -6.68
C VAL A 214 -12.59 4.59 -5.32
N GLN A 215 -13.55 4.12 -4.53
CA GLN A 215 -13.68 4.53 -3.14
C GLN A 215 -13.85 3.29 -2.26
N HIS A 216 -12.94 3.15 -1.30
CA HIS A 216 -13.04 2.16 -0.24
C HIS A 216 -14.08 2.61 0.77
N ARG A 217 -15.05 1.77 1.10
CA ARG A 217 -16.15 2.07 2.02
C ARG A 217 -16.38 1.01 3.08
N ASP A 218 -16.22 -0.24 2.68
CA ASP A 218 -16.48 -1.39 3.52
C ASP A 218 -15.16 -2.03 3.95
N PHE A 219 -15.11 -2.55 5.16
CA PHE A 219 -13.95 -3.25 5.70
C PHE A 219 -13.43 -4.30 4.73
N LEU A 220 -12.13 -4.27 4.39
CA LEU A 220 -11.45 -5.10 3.39
C LEU A 220 -11.80 -4.79 1.92
N ASP A 221 -12.50 -3.70 1.58
CA ASP A 221 -12.46 -3.20 0.22
C ASP A 221 -11.00 -3.05 -0.22
N THR A 222 -10.62 -3.70 -1.31
CA THR A 222 -9.22 -3.84 -1.73
C THR A 222 -9.02 -3.41 -3.17
N LEU A 223 -8.10 -2.48 -3.39
CA LEU A 223 -7.64 -2.07 -4.72
C LEU A 223 -6.22 -2.61 -4.95
N ILE A 224 -5.99 -3.27 -6.08
CA ILE A 224 -4.65 -3.63 -6.57
C ILE A 224 -4.46 -3.02 -7.95
N PHE A 225 -3.32 -2.39 -8.17
CA PHE A 225 -2.95 -1.83 -9.47
C PHE A 225 -1.45 -1.92 -9.72
N ALA A 226 -1.07 -1.96 -11.01
CA ALA A 226 0.31 -1.88 -11.45
C ALA A 226 0.74 -0.40 -11.46
N ASP A 227 1.53 -0.02 -10.47
CA ASP A 227 1.87 1.38 -10.18
C ASP A 227 2.67 2.05 -11.31
N HIS A 228 3.41 1.27 -12.11
CA HIS A 228 4.14 1.82 -13.26
C HIS A 228 3.28 1.97 -14.52
N HIS A 229 2.06 1.45 -14.53
CA HIS A 229 1.08 1.65 -15.61
C HIS A 229 0.17 2.84 -15.35
N TYR A 230 0.03 3.24 -14.08
CA TYR A 230 -0.88 4.29 -13.64
C TYR A 230 -0.21 5.21 -12.63
N LYS A 231 -0.65 6.46 -12.64
CA LYS A 231 -0.43 7.39 -11.54
C LYS A 231 -1.70 7.48 -10.71
N ARG A 232 -1.58 7.78 -9.43
CA ARG A 232 -2.72 7.93 -8.54
C ARG A 232 -2.76 9.28 -7.86
N CYS A 233 -3.96 9.74 -7.53
CA CYS A 233 -4.20 10.74 -6.50
C CYS A 233 -5.39 10.31 -5.65
N VAL A 234 -5.49 10.87 -4.45
CA VAL A 234 -6.60 10.59 -3.52
C VAL A 234 -7.11 11.92 -2.99
N THR A 235 -8.43 12.11 -3.01
CA THR A 235 -9.03 13.33 -2.45
C THR A 235 -8.83 13.40 -0.93
N GLN A 236 -8.91 14.59 -0.40
CA GLN A 236 -8.76 14.85 1.04
C GLN A 236 -9.77 14.08 1.88
N LEU A 237 -9.43 13.85 3.13
CA LEU A 237 -10.30 13.30 4.14
C LEU A 237 -11.09 14.45 4.79
N ASN A 238 -12.42 14.46 4.65
CA ASN A 238 -13.29 15.49 5.23
C ASN A 238 -14.17 14.89 6.32
N ALA A 239 -14.42 15.65 7.38
CA ALA A 239 -15.29 15.25 8.47
C ALA A 239 -16.77 15.43 8.10
N CYS A 240 -17.65 14.54 8.59
CA CYS A 240 -19.10 14.75 8.58
C CYS A 240 -19.50 15.78 9.60
N ASP A 241 -18.97 15.64 10.82
CA ASP A 241 -19.13 16.58 11.92
C ASP A 241 -17.79 17.27 12.20
N PRO A 242 -17.66 18.58 11.95
CA PRO A 242 -16.40 19.32 12.16
C PRO A 242 -16.04 19.47 13.65
N SER A 243 -16.96 19.13 14.56
CA SER A 243 -16.69 19.13 15.99
C SER A 243 -15.98 17.86 16.48
N ASP A 244 -15.86 16.84 15.62
CA ASP A 244 -15.17 15.60 15.92
C ASP A 244 -14.15 15.24 14.83
N ARG A 245 -13.13 14.48 15.21
CA ARG A 245 -12.05 14.05 14.31
C ARG A 245 -12.53 13.01 13.31
N ALA A 246 -12.27 13.24 12.03
CA ALA A 246 -12.44 12.20 11.02
C ALA A 246 -11.21 11.30 10.98
N LEU A 247 -11.41 9.98 10.91
CA LEU A 247 -10.34 8.98 10.84
C LEU A 247 -10.52 8.07 9.63
N ARG A 248 -9.40 7.61 9.05
CA ARG A 248 -9.36 6.61 8.00
C ARG A 248 -8.16 5.70 8.15
N ASP A 249 -8.39 4.40 8.26
CA ASP A 249 -7.40 3.35 8.49
C ASP A 249 -7.22 2.47 7.25
N MET A 250 -5.96 2.27 6.86
CA MET A 250 -5.60 1.52 5.66
C MET A 250 -4.37 0.65 5.88
N LEU A 251 -4.35 -0.53 5.25
CA LEU A 251 -3.10 -1.19 4.90
C LEU A 251 -2.71 -0.81 3.47
N VAL A 252 -1.46 -0.44 3.29
CA VAL A 252 -0.87 -0.16 1.97
C VAL A 252 0.32 -1.09 1.77
N VAL A 253 0.28 -1.88 0.71
CA VAL A 253 1.33 -2.86 0.41
C VAL A 253 1.98 -2.50 -0.92
N PHE A 254 3.21 -2.02 -0.85
CA PHE A 254 4.06 -1.78 -2.00
C PHE A 254 4.87 -3.03 -2.31
N THR A 255 4.87 -3.47 -3.54
CA THR A 255 5.65 -4.64 -3.97
C THR A 255 6.46 -4.29 -5.20
N ARG A 256 7.76 -4.53 -5.16
CA ARG A 256 8.69 -4.27 -6.25
C ARG A 256 9.80 -5.31 -6.30
N ARG A 257 10.51 -5.34 -7.42
CA ARG A 257 11.76 -6.10 -7.48
C ARG A 257 12.81 -5.50 -6.53
N PRO A 258 13.80 -6.29 -6.09
CA PRO A 258 14.93 -5.76 -5.35
C PRO A 258 15.60 -4.61 -6.11
N LYS A 259 16.21 -3.68 -5.38
CA LYS A 259 17.03 -2.63 -5.97
C LYS A 259 18.36 -3.21 -6.42
N ARG A 260 18.87 -2.72 -7.54
CA ARG A 260 20.23 -3.00 -7.99
C ARG A 260 21.24 -2.19 -7.18
N ASP A 261 22.50 -2.61 -7.19
CA ASP A 261 23.57 -1.90 -6.48
C ASP A 261 23.81 -0.46 -6.99
N ASP A 262 23.50 -0.22 -8.28
CA ASP A 262 23.57 1.13 -8.89
C ASP A 262 22.39 2.05 -8.54
N HIS A 263 21.39 1.55 -7.79
CA HIS A 263 20.35 2.38 -7.21
C HIS A 263 20.93 3.19 -6.05
N GLY A 264 20.66 4.50 -5.98
CA GLY A 264 21.21 5.39 -4.95
C GLY A 264 21.00 4.94 -3.49
N LEU A 265 20.06 4.03 -3.25
CA LEU A 265 19.79 3.39 -1.96
C LEU A 265 19.97 1.86 -2.01
N GLY A 266 20.57 1.31 -3.05
CA GLY A 266 20.75 -0.13 -3.19
C GLY A 266 21.53 -0.74 -2.02
N HIS A 267 22.60 -0.09 -1.62
CA HIS A 267 23.46 -0.48 -0.49
C HIS A 267 22.73 -0.43 0.88
N ALA A 268 21.70 0.38 1.03
CA ALA A 268 20.89 0.46 2.26
C ALA A 268 19.74 -0.56 2.28
N GLU A 269 19.49 -1.24 1.16
CA GLU A 269 18.44 -2.26 1.08
C GLU A 269 18.98 -3.62 1.51
N THR A 270 18.80 -3.96 2.78
CA THR A 270 19.07 -5.31 3.23
C THR A 270 17.90 -6.24 2.88
N GLN A 271 18.22 -7.48 2.50
CA GLN A 271 17.28 -8.59 2.42
C GLN A 271 17.50 -9.58 3.57
N ALA A 272 18.20 -9.16 4.63
CA ALA A 272 18.40 -9.96 5.82
C ALA A 272 17.05 -10.33 6.44
N LEU A 273 16.93 -11.59 6.83
CA LEU A 273 15.75 -12.08 7.53
C LEU A 273 15.67 -11.46 8.92
N HIS A 274 14.44 -11.15 9.33
CA HIS A 274 14.20 -10.54 10.62
C HIS A 274 14.59 -11.47 11.76
N THR A 275 15.49 -11.02 12.63
CA THR A 275 16.09 -11.86 13.68
C THR A 275 15.22 -12.02 14.91
N THR A 276 14.50 -10.95 15.31
CA THR A 276 13.63 -10.96 16.51
C THR A 276 12.19 -11.31 16.22
N CYS A 277 11.72 -11.12 14.97
CA CYS A 277 10.36 -11.42 14.54
C CYS A 277 10.39 -12.32 13.28
N PRO A 278 11.01 -13.51 13.32
CA PRO A 278 11.08 -14.36 12.13
C PRO A 278 9.69 -14.82 11.72
N LEU A 279 9.44 -14.83 10.41
CA LEU A 279 8.23 -15.35 9.80
C LEU A 279 8.60 -16.10 8.53
N GLN A 280 7.98 -17.27 8.34
CA GLN A 280 8.10 -18.03 7.11
C GLN A 280 6.76 -18.67 6.77
N ILE A 281 6.18 -18.28 5.64
CA ILE A 281 4.88 -18.78 5.17
C ILE A 281 5.07 -19.39 3.80
N PRO A 282 4.67 -20.67 3.58
CA PRO A 282 4.73 -21.29 2.25
C PRO A 282 3.76 -20.58 1.28
N LEU A 283 4.22 -20.40 0.03
CA LEU A 283 3.45 -19.83 -1.06
C LEU A 283 3.00 -20.94 -2.01
N TRP A 284 1.70 -21.04 -2.20
CA TRP A 284 1.11 -21.92 -3.21
C TRP A 284 0.80 -21.08 -4.47
N LEU A 285 1.84 -20.87 -5.29
CA LEU A 285 1.72 -20.13 -6.55
C LEU A 285 1.47 -21.09 -7.71
N PRO A 286 0.56 -20.77 -8.64
CA PRO A 286 0.26 -21.60 -9.79
C PRO A 286 1.38 -21.67 -10.84
#